data_e369e5486ca6880f7b5009f603cd2686
#
_entry.id   e369e5486ca6880f7b5009f603cd2686
#
_cell.length_a   1.000
_cell.length_b   1.000
_cell.length_c   1.000
_cell.angle_alpha   90.00
_cell.angle_beta   90.00
_cell.angle_gamma   90.00
#
_symmetry.space_group_name_H-M   'P 1'
#
loop_
_entity.id
_entity.type
_entity.pdbx_description
1 polymer ?
#
loop_
_entity_poly.entity_id
_entity_poly.type
_entity_poly.pdbx_seq_one_letter_code
_entity_poly.pdbx_strand_id
1 'polypeptide(L)'
;MGVTIELQNLGDVQLCREITAQIEHAFSGRQGNWLVSISGSRAAESWELRIEGPNAFERSYGLSRAAGEHEAWMIRELVLKLAPASPM
;
A
#
# COMPACT_ATOMS: atom_id res chain seq x y z
N MET A 1 -15.52 6.42 -6.10
CA MET A 1 -14.19 6.94 -5.89
C MET A 1 -13.76 6.65 -4.48
N GLY A 2 -12.54 6.26 -4.34
CA GLY A 2 -12.01 5.87 -3.07
C GLY A 2 -10.96 4.80 -3.24
N VAL A 3 -10.49 4.29 -2.12
CA VAL A 3 -9.47 3.27 -2.13
C VAL A 3 -9.97 2.04 -1.40
N THR A 4 -9.75 0.87 -1.99
CA THR A 4 -10.02 -0.40 -1.36
C THR A 4 -8.66 -0.96 -0.90
N ILE A 5 -8.59 -1.41 0.32
CA ILE A 5 -7.34 -1.88 0.89
C ILE A 5 -7.50 -3.32 1.33
N GLU A 6 -6.62 -4.18 0.84
CA GLU A 6 -6.63 -5.60 1.19
C GLU A 6 -5.29 -5.98 1.77
N LEU A 7 -5.29 -6.45 3.00
CA LEU A 7 -4.07 -6.87 3.67
C LEU A 7 -4.21 -8.33 4.03
N GLN A 8 -3.24 -9.16 3.63
CA GLN A 8 -3.30 -10.59 3.82
C GLN A 8 -2.02 -11.11 4.44
N ASN A 9 -2.18 -11.91 5.48
CA ASN A 9 -1.07 -12.66 6.09
C ASN A 9 0.07 -11.80 6.61
N LEU A 10 -0.27 -10.61 7.12
CA LEU A 10 0.75 -9.72 7.68
C LEU A 10 1.04 -10.01 9.14
N GLY A 11 0.13 -10.70 9.82
CA GLY A 11 0.40 -11.23 11.15
C GLY A 11 0.14 -10.31 12.34
N ASP A 12 0.00 -9.02 12.13
CA ASP A 12 -0.16 -8.07 13.24
C ASP A 12 -1.37 -7.19 12.99
N VAL A 13 -2.40 -7.35 13.81
CA VAL A 13 -3.65 -6.62 13.62
C VAL A 13 -3.46 -5.12 13.82
N GLN A 14 -2.67 -4.74 14.82
CA GLN A 14 -2.43 -3.33 15.07
C GLN A 14 -1.68 -2.68 13.91
N LEU A 15 -0.68 -3.37 13.41
CA LEU A 15 0.08 -2.86 12.26
C LEU A 15 -0.82 -2.74 11.04
N CYS A 16 -1.72 -3.71 10.83
CA CYS A 16 -2.65 -3.63 9.71
C CYS A 16 -3.53 -2.40 9.81
N ARG A 17 -3.98 -2.05 11.01
CA ARG A 17 -4.79 -0.85 11.20
C ARG A 17 -4.01 0.41 10.87
N GLU A 18 -2.75 0.45 11.30
CA GLU A 18 -1.90 1.60 11.03
C GLU A 18 -1.64 1.74 9.53
N ILE A 19 -1.36 0.62 8.86
CA ILE A 19 -1.12 0.63 7.43
C ILE A 19 -2.36 1.12 6.70
N THR A 20 -3.52 0.59 7.08
CA THR A 20 -4.78 0.98 6.45
C THR A 20 -5.00 2.48 6.58
N ALA A 21 -4.80 3.03 7.78
CA ALA A 21 -5.00 4.45 8.00
C ALA A 21 -4.03 5.29 7.15
N GLN A 22 -2.78 4.86 7.05
CA GLN A 22 -1.80 5.60 6.28
C GLN A 22 -2.13 5.57 4.79
N ILE A 23 -2.58 4.43 4.28
CA ILE A 23 -2.93 4.33 2.87
C ILE A 23 -4.18 5.15 2.58
N GLU A 24 -5.18 5.09 3.46
CA GLU A 24 -6.38 5.90 3.28
C GLU A 24 -6.03 7.37 3.22
N HIS A 25 -5.13 7.80 4.09
CA HIS A 25 -4.70 9.19 4.11
C HIS A 25 -3.98 9.56 2.80
N ALA A 26 -3.12 8.67 2.32
CA ALA A 26 -2.36 8.92 1.10
C ALA A 26 -3.27 9.07 -0.12
N PHE A 27 -4.41 8.37 -0.13
CA PHE A 27 -5.32 8.44 -1.26
C PHE A 27 -6.49 9.39 -1.05
N SER A 28 -6.47 10.11 0.05
CA SER A 28 -7.52 11.08 0.34
C SER A 28 -7.56 12.14 -0.76
N GLY A 29 -8.73 12.38 -1.31
CA GLY A 29 -8.89 13.38 -2.35
C GLY A 29 -8.55 12.95 -3.76
N ARG A 30 -8.06 11.74 -3.93
CA ARG A 30 -7.75 11.26 -5.27
C ARG A 30 -9.02 10.84 -5.98
N GLN A 31 -9.04 11.10 -7.27
CA GLN A 31 -10.19 10.70 -8.07
C GLN A 31 -10.02 9.30 -8.59
N GLY A 32 -11.14 8.63 -8.85
CA GLY A 32 -11.12 7.30 -9.38
C GLY A 32 -11.16 6.24 -8.28
N ASN A 33 -11.17 5.00 -8.70
CA ASN A 33 -11.18 3.87 -7.78
C ASN A 33 -9.80 3.26 -7.74
N TRP A 34 -9.28 3.08 -6.55
CA TRP A 34 -7.95 2.54 -6.34
C TRP A 34 -8.02 1.27 -5.52
N LEU A 35 -7.14 0.34 -5.81
CA LEU A 35 -7.00 -0.87 -5.01
C LEU A 35 -5.56 -1.00 -4.57
N VAL A 36 -5.35 -1.12 -3.28
CA VAL A 36 -4.02 -1.33 -2.72
C VAL A 36 -4.06 -2.64 -1.96
N SER A 37 -3.21 -3.58 -2.35
CA SER A 37 -3.14 -4.84 -1.65
C SER A 37 -1.72 -5.11 -1.19
N ILE A 38 -1.58 -5.68 -0.01
CA ILE A 38 -0.30 -6.09 0.53
C ILE A 38 -0.45 -7.52 0.99
N SER A 39 0.35 -8.41 0.44
CA SER A 39 0.33 -9.81 0.79
C SER A 39 1.64 -10.21 1.43
N GLY A 40 1.56 -10.95 2.51
CA GLY A 40 2.71 -11.51 3.15
C GLY A 40 2.60 -13.01 3.23
N SER A 41 3.62 -13.63 3.79
CA SER A 41 3.54 -15.02 4.10
C SER A 41 4.28 -15.24 5.40
N ARG A 42 4.00 -16.39 6.00
CA ARG A 42 4.51 -16.70 7.31
C ARG A 42 6.02 -16.62 7.39
N ALA A 43 6.69 -17.06 6.34
CA ALA A 43 8.15 -17.10 6.31
C ALA A 43 8.77 -15.97 5.54
N ALA A 44 7.99 -15.07 4.99
CA ALA A 44 8.54 -14.05 4.11
C ALA A 44 9.11 -12.90 4.89
N GLU A 45 10.29 -12.47 4.51
CA GLU A 45 10.86 -11.23 5.02
C GLU A 45 10.49 -10.08 4.12
N SER A 46 9.72 -10.33 3.09
CA SER A 46 9.22 -9.28 2.23
C SER A 46 7.75 -9.51 1.96
N TRP A 47 7.03 -8.43 1.79
CA TRP A 47 5.63 -8.45 1.43
C TRP A 47 5.49 -7.91 0.02
N GLU A 48 4.44 -8.32 -0.67
CA GLU A 48 4.17 -7.80 -2.00
C GLU A 48 3.13 -6.70 -1.92
N LEU A 49 3.49 -5.51 -2.38
CA LEU A 49 2.59 -4.38 -2.47
C LEU A 49 2.15 -4.25 -3.92
N ARG A 50 0.85 -4.10 -4.12
CA ARG A 50 0.30 -3.92 -5.45
C ARG A 50 -0.71 -2.80 -5.44
N ILE A 51 -0.61 -1.90 -6.40
CA ILE A 51 -1.51 -0.76 -6.52
C ILE A 51 -2.13 -0.78 -7.90
N GLU A 52 -3.46 -0.75 -7.94
CA GLU A 52 -4.20 -0.68 -9.20
C GLU A 52 -5.08 0.55 -9.15
N GLY A 53 -5.18 1.24 -10.25
CA GLY A 53 -5.95 2.46 -10.31
C GLY A 53 -6.63 2.65 -11.64
N PRO A 54 -7.18 3.83 -11.89
CA PRO A 54 -7.90 4.09 -13.13
C PRO A 54 -6.95 4.11 -14.32
N ASN A 55 -7.52 3.91 -15.51
CA ASN A 55 -6.79 3.94 -16.76
C ASN A 55 -5.70 2.86 -16.82
N ALA A 56 -6.01 1.69 -16.29
CA ALA A 56 -5.11 0.53 -16.30
C ALA A 56 -3.80 0.78 -15.55
N PHE A 57 -3.82 1.72 -14.62
CA PHE A 57 -2.65 1.95 -13.78
C PHE A 57 -2.39 0.73 -12.90
N GLU A 58 -1.15 0.27 -12.88
CA GLU A 58 -0.77 -0.86 -12.04
C GLU A 58 0.70 -0.76 -11.68
N ARG A 59 1.01 -0.95 -10.42
CA ARG A 59 2.39 -0.97 -9.91
C ARG A 59 2.52 -2.04 -8.86
N SER A 60 3.68 -2.65 -8.78
CA SER A 60 3.94 -3.60 -7.71
C SER A 60 5.36 -3.37 -7.18
N TYR A 61 5.57 -3.77 -5.93
CA TYR A 61 6.82 -3.50 -5.25
C TYR A 61 6.99 -4.49 -4.11
N GLY A 62 8.21 -4.93 -3.88
CA GLY A 62 8.50 -5.82 -2.76
C GLY A 62 8.92 -5.01 -1.55
N LEU A 63 8.16 -5.15 -0.46
CA LEU A 63 8.45 -4.44 0.79
C LEU A 63 9.39 -5.29 1.62
N SER A 64 10.59 -4.80 1.87
CA SER A 64 11.60 -5.54 2.60
C SER A 64 11.62 -5.14 4.07
N ARG A 65 11.54 -6.13 4.96
CA ARG A 65 11.64 -5.86 6.38
C ARG A 65 13.00 -5.28 6.74
N ALA A 66 14.04 -5.79 6.13
CA ALA A 66 15.40 -5.32 6.41
C ALA A 66 15.59 -3.87 6.05
N ALA A 67 14.84 -3.37 5.07
CA ALA A 67 14.92 -1.97 4.67
C ALA A 67 13.94 -1.10 5.43
N GLY A 68 13.23 -1.64 6.41
CA GLY A 68 12.26 -0.88 7.19
C GLY A 68 10.96 -0.64 6.47
N GLU A 69 10.68 -1.36 5.41
CA GLU A 69 9.53 -1.10 4.55
C GLU A 69 8.26 -1.75 5.04
N HIS A 70 8.29 -2.40 6.21
CA HIS A 70 7.07 -2.91 6.83
C HIS A 70 6.47 -1.91 7.82
N GLU A 71 7.12 -0.77 8.02
CA GLU A 71 6.59 0.28 8.88
C GLU A 71 5.48 1.03 8.14
N ALA A 72 4.42 1.34 8.86
CA ALA A 72 3.26 1.98 8.23
C ALA A 72 3.61 3.30 7.55
N TRP A 73 4.45 4.12 8.18
CA TRP A 73 4.81 5.41 7.61
C TRP A 73 5.65 5.24 6.34
N MET A 74 6.49 4.21 6.30
CA MET A 74 7.30 3.95 5.12
C MET A 74 6.43 3.45 3.97
N ILE A 75 5.43 2.63 4.29
CA ILE A 75 4.50 2.16 3.26
C ILE A 75 3.77 3.34 2.65
N ARG A 76 3.37 4.31 3.47
CA ARG A 76 2.73 5.51 2.93
C ARG A 76 3.66 6.25 1.97
N GLU A 77 4.93 6.40 2.34
CA GLU A 77 5.89 7.08 1.47
C GLU A 77 6.06 6.35 0.15
N LEU A 78 6.14 5.03 0.20
CA LEU A 78 6.30 4.24 -1.00
C LEU A 78 5.06 4.30 -1.89
N VAL A 79 3.88 4.26 -1.29
CA VAL A 79 2.64 4.38 -2.05
C VAL A 79 2.60 5.73 -2.77
N LEU A 80 2.98 6.79 -2.09
CA LEU A 80 2.99 8.11 -2.71
C LEU A 80 4.00 8.20 -3.85
N LYS A 81 5.11 7.49 -3.74
CA LYS A 81 6.10 7.45 -4.80
C LYS A 81 5.63 6.64 -5.99
N LEU A 82 5.03 5.47 -5.73
CA LEU A 82 4.62 4.56 -6.79
C LEU A 82 3.38 5.06 -7.51
N ALA A 83 2.51 5.75 -6.79
CA ALA A 83 1.26 6.27 -7.33
C ALA A 83 1.14 7.75 -7.00
N PRO A 84 1.97 8.59 -7.60
CA PRO A 84 1.96 10.01 -7.26
C PRO A 84 0.66 10.67 -7.66
N ALA A 85 0.35 11.74 -6.98
CA ALA A 85 -0.81 12.52 -7.34
C ALA A 85 -0.67 12.95 -8.78
N SER A 86 -1.78 13.06 -9.46
CA SER A 86 -1.77 13.37 -10.87
C SER A 86 -1.07 14.70 -11.11
N PRO A 87 -0.11 14.74 -11.98
CA PRO A 87 0.52 16.00 -12.30
C PRO A 87 -0.38 16.76 -13.18
N MET A 88 -0.36 17.74 -13.30
CA MET A 88 -1.18 18.44 -14.08
C MET A 88 -0.92 18.42 -15.35
#